data_e27255229fc2115f311d0217203c4a15
#
_entry.id   e27255229fc2115f311d0217203c4a15
#
_cell.length_a   1.000
_cell.length_b   1.000
_cell.length_c   1.000
_cell.angle_alpha   90.00
_cell.angle_beta   90.00
_cell.angle_gamma   90.00
#
_symmetry.space_group_name_H-M   'P 1'
#
loop_
_entity.id
_entity.type
_entity.pdbx_description
1 polymer ?
#
loop_
_entity_poly.entity_id
_entity_poly.type
_entity_poly.pdbx_seq_one_letter_code
_entity_poly.pdbx_strand_id
1 'polypeptide(L)'
;MTMHDGDEKTSGFPPEAGKVLLNLARATIAEALGLPAELAAVPDWAQPPGATFVTLTGPQGLRGCIGSLQAYRPLGVDLRANALAAAFEDPRFPPLGAEEWSQVRVEVSLLSSLQPMHFDSEESLLQQIQPHQDGLVLSHGVQRGTFLPQVWEELPQPREFLRALKHKAGLPADFWSANIEVYRYMVEKWREEPTAERKSGG
;
A
#
# COMPACT_ATOMS: atom_id res chain seq x y z
N MET A 1 -39.22 13.27 -1.71
CA MET A 1 -38.07 14.15 -1.51
C MET A 1 -37.20 13.44 -0.46
N THR A 2 -36.47 12.45 -0.90
CA THR A 2 -35.62 11.60 -0.07
C THR A 2 -34.18 11.85 -0.51
N MET A 3 -33.45 12.50 0.34
CA MET A 3 -32.00 12.74 0.19
C MET A 3 -31.29 11.39 0.28
N HIS A 4 -30.54 11.07 -0.75
CA HIS A 4 -29.52 10.04 -0.69
C HIS A 4 -28.35 10.64 0.07
N ASP A 5 -28.21 10.25 1.34
CA ASP A 5 -26.95 10.38 2.05
C ASP A 5 -25.99 9.35 1.41
N GLY A 6 -25.09 9.87 0.58
CA GLY A 6 -23.93 9.12 0.15
C GLY A 6 -23.05 8.87 1.37
N ASP A 7 -22.94 7.62 1.76
CA ASP A 7 -21.96 7.14 2.74
C ASP A 7 -20.55 7.41 2.16
N GLU A 8 -20.06 8.62 2.36
CA GLU A 8 -18.67 8.96 2.19
C GLU A 8 -17.94 8.17 3.29
N LYS A 9 -17.37 7.01 2.91
CA LYS A 9 -16.43 6.27 3.75
C LYS A 9 -15.25 7.19 4.02
N THR A 10 -15.35 7.99 5.06
CA THR A 10 -14.27 8.82 5.59
C THR A 10 -13.14 7.88 5.97
N SER A 11 -12.07 7.93 5.21
CA SER A 11 -10.81 7.38 5.66
C SER A 11 -10.52 8.01 7.01
N GLY A 12 -10.07 7.24 8.00
CA GLY A 12 -9.81 7.77 9.34
C GLY A 12 -8.61 8.73 9.40
N PHE A 13 -8.20 9.28 8.24
CA PHE A 13 -7.06 10.18 8.09
C PHE A 13 -7.52 11.59 7.67
N PRO A 14 -6.73 12.65 8.03
CA PRO A 14 -7.05 14.01 7.63
C PRO A 14 -7.05 14.16 6.09
N PRO A 15 -7.82 15.09 5.51
CA PRO A 15 -7.87 15.30 4.06
C PRO A 15 -6.50 15.59 3.43
N GLU A 16 -5.59 16.21 4.19
CA GLU A 16 -4.21 16.51 3.76
C GLU A 16 -3.23 15.34 3.89
N ALA A 17 -3.65 14.19 4.43
CA ALA A 17 -2.76 13.07 4.71
C ALA A 17 -1.92 12.66 3.50
N GLY A 18 -2.54 12.56 2.33
CA GLY A 18 -1.84 12.21 1.10
C GLY A 18 -0.71 13.18 0.76
N LYS A 19 -0.95 14.48 0.85
CA LYS A 19 0.06 15.50 0.60
C LYS A 19 1.21 15.43 1.61
N VAL A 20 0.88 15.24 2.88
CA VAL A 20 1.89 15.13 3.95
C VAL A 20 2.76 13.90 3.76
N LEU A 21 2.15 12.73 3.47
CA LEU A 21 2.89 11.48 3.27
C LEU A 21 3.75 11.51 2.01
N LEU A 22 3.26 12.06 0.90
CA LEU A 22 4.04 12.25 -0.33
C LEU A 22 5.25 13.16 -0.08
N ASN A 23 5.05 14.31 0.57
CA ASN A 23 6.13 15.24 0.88
C ASN A 23 7.16 14.61 1.80
N LEU A 24 6.73 13.84 2.83
CA LEU A 24 7.63 13.17 3.74
C LEU A 24 8.48 12.11 3.04
N ALA A 25 7.88 11.29 2.18
CA ALA A 25 8.61 10.29 1.39
C ALA A 25 9.61 10.96 0.43
N ARG A 26 9.18 12.00 -0.29
CA ARG A 26 10.02 12.74 -1.23
C ARG A 26 11.21 13.43 -0.55
N ALA A 27 10.97 14.14 0.55
CA ALA A 27 12.02 14.81 1.30
C ALA A 27 13.03 13.81 1.89
N THR A 28 12.56 12.66 2.37
CA THR A 28 13.42 11.61 2.93
C THR A 28 14.39 11.05 1.87
N ILE A 29 13.91 10.79 0.65
CA ILE A 29 14.77 10.30 -0.44
C ILE A 29 15.71 11.40 -0.91
N ALA A 30 15.23 12.65 -1.07
CA ALA A 30 16.05 13.78 -1.50
C ALA A 30 17.21 14.04 -0.54
N GLU A 31 16.97 14.00 0.78
CA GLU A 31 18.01 14.11 1.81
C GLU A 31 19.07 13.02 1.66
N ALA A 32 18.64 11.76 1.48
CA ALA A 32 19.57 10.64 1.30
C ALA A 32 20.40 10.74 0.00
N LEU A 33 19.88 11.42 -1.01
CA LEU A 33 20.59 11.72 -2.26
C LEU A 33 21.52 12.95 -2.13
N GLY A 34 21.57 13.61 -0.97
CA GLY A 34 22.33 14.85 -0.76
C GLY A 34 21.75 16.08 -1.48
N LEU A 35 20.46 16.03 -1.82
CA LEU A 35 19.73 17.12 -2.47
C LEU A 35 19.04 18.01 -1.43
N PRO A 36 18.76 19.28 -1.76
CA PRO A 36 17.99 20.16 -0.90
C PRO A 36 16.63 19.51 -0.55
N ALA A 37 16.35 19.39 0.74
CA ALA A 37 15.12 18.82 1.24
C ALA A 37 14.69 19.53 2.52
N GLU A 38 13.38 19.72 2.68
CA GLU A 38 12.78 20.22 3.92
C GLU A 38 12.01 19.09 4.57
N LEU A 39 12.64 18.46 5.56
CA LEU A 39 12.00 17.40 6.35
C LEU A 39 10.99 18.01 7.32
N ALA A 40 9.72 17.93 6.96
CA ALA A 40 8.65 18.28 7.87
C ALA A 40 8.61 17.35 9.09
N ALA A 41 8.17 17.89 10.24
CA ALA A 41 7.90 17.07 11.40
C ALA A 41 6.81 16.04 11.08
N VAL A 42 6.94 14.84 11.65
CA VAL A 42 5.90 13.81 11.56
C VAL A 42 4.71 14.25 12.41
N PRO A 43 3.52 14.44 11.83
CA PRO A 43 2.36 14.90 12.58
C PRO A 43 1.86 13.86 13.57
N ASP A 44 1.11 14.28 14.57
CA ASP A 44 0.62 13.41 15.65
C ASP A 44 -0.24 12.25 15.15
N TRP A 45 -1.03 12.46 14.11
CA TRP A 45 -1.86 11.41 13.50
C TRP A 45 -1.03 10.31 12.80
N ALA A 46 0.23 10.56 12.49
CA ALA A 46 1.18 9.58 11.91
C ALA A 46 2.14 8.97 12.94
N GLN A 47 1.91 9.19 14.24
CA GLN A 47 2.65 8.55 15.34
C GLN A 47 2.16 7.12 15.64
N PRO A 48 0.85 6.79 15.57
CA PRO A 48 0.40 5.42 15.73
C PRO A 48 1.04 4.48 14.70
N PRO A 49 1.13 3.17 15.01
CA PRO A 49 1.61 2.17 14.06
C PRO A 49 0.82 2.19 12.75
N GLY A 50 1.53 2.13 11.63
CA GLY A 50 0.95 2.07 10.29
C GLY A 50 1.79 1.23 9.34
N ALA A 51 1.21 0.80 8.24
CA ALA A 51 1.87 0.02 7.20
C ALA A 51 1.73 0.75 5.86
N THR A 52 2.85 0.95 5.18
CA THR A 52 2.91 1.71 3.93
C THR A 52 3.61 0.93 2.84
N PHE A 53 3.29 1.25 1.58
CA PHE A 53 4.15 0.97 0.43
C PHE A 53 4.56 2.28 -0.22
N VAL A 54 5.81 2.35 -0.64
CA VAL A 54 6.31 3.46 -1.45
C VAL A 54 6.68 2.90 -2.82
N THR A 55 6.08 3.48 -3.86
CA THR A 55 6.35 3.13 -5.25
C THR A 55 6.99 4.33 -5.94
N LEU A 56 8.09 4.07 -6.60
CA LEU A 56 8.81 5.03 -7.43
C LEU A 56 8.60 4.69 -8.89
N THR A 57 8.21 5.68 -9.68
CA THR A 57 7.98 5.53 -11.12
C THR A 57 8.81 6.54 -11.88
N GLY A 58 9.69 6.07 -12.75
CA GLY A 58 10.49 6.88 -13.66
C GLY A 58 9.92 6.89 -15.09
N PRO A 59 10.64 7.50 -16.05
CA PRO A 59 10.21 7.55 -17.45
C PRO A 59 10.02 6.18 -18.10
N GLN A 60 10.73 5.16 -17.63
CA GLN A 60 10.69 3.80 -18.15
C GLN A 60 9.68 2.90 -17.38
N GLY A 61 8.89 3.46 -16.49
CA GLY A 61 7.94 2.74 -15.65
C GLY A 61 8.42 2.54 -14.21
N LEU A 62 8.13 1.39 -13.62
CA LEU A 62 8.50 1.08 -12.23
C LEU A 62 10.01 1.23 -12.01
N ARG A 63 10.39 1.95 -10.95
CA ARG A 63 11.79 2.22 -10.57
C ARG A 63 12.14 1.69 -9.17
N GLY A 64 11.16 1.40 -8.36
CA GLY A 64 11.28 0.78 -7.05
C GLY A 64 9.92 0.68 -6.37
N CYS A 65 9.73 -0.37 -5.55
CA CYS A 65 8.50 -0.54 -4.78
C CYS A 65 8.77 -1.44 -3.58
N ILE A 66 8.77 -0.86 -2.39
CA ILE A 66 8.96 -1.57 -1.12
C ILE A 66 7.89 -1.11 -0.13
N GLY A 67 7.50 -2.01 0.77
CA GLY A 67 6.52 -1.69 1.79
C GLY A 67 6.41 -2.73 2.88
N SER A 68 5.61 -2.38 3.89
CA SER A 68 5.27 -3.20 5.04
C SER A 68 3.82 -3.68 4.94
N LEU A 69 3.58 -4.95 5.25
CA LEU A 69 2.23 -5.53 5.29
C LEU A 69 1.60 -5.47 6.68
N GLN A 70 2.39 -5.13 7.69
CA GLN A 70 1.97 -5.07 9.08
C GLN A 70 2.43 -3.76 9.73
N ALA A 71 1.53 -3.15 10.48
CA ALA A 71 1.78 -1.95 11.26
C ALA A 71 2.52 -2.32 12.57
N TYR A 72 3.84 -2.39 12.53
CA TYR A 72 4.67 -2.74 13.70
C TYR A 72 5.51 -1.57 14.24
N ARG A 73 5.54 -0.47 13.53
CA ARG A 73 6.26 0.77 13.90
C ARG A 73 5.42 2.00 13.56
N PRO A 74 5.71 3.17 14.13
CA PRO A 74 4.99 4.41 13.82
C PRO A 74 4.90 4.66 12.31
N LEU A 75 3.74 5.12 11.82
CA LEU A 75 3.47 5.32 10.40
C LEU A 75 4.53 6.19 9.70
N GLY A 76 4.91 7.31 10.32
CA GLY A 76 5.93 8.20 9.75
C GLY A 76 7.31 7.54 9.67
N VAL A 77 7.66 6.66 10.62
CA VAL A 77 8.90 5.87 10.59
C VAL A 77 8.84 4.80 9.53
N ASP A 78 7.69 4.12 9.41
CA ASP A 78 7.45 3.09 8.39
C ASP A 78 7.60 3.68 6.99
N LEU A 79 6.94 4.81 6.75
CA LEU A 79 6.99 5.50 5.47
C LEU A 79 8.43 5.90 5.07
N ARG A 80 9.19 6.50 5.98
CA ARG A 80 10.58 6.90 5.72
C ARG A 80 11.46 5.70 5.37
N ALA A 81 11.35 4.62 6.15
CA ALA A 81 12.13 3.41 5.90
C ALA A 81 11.75 2.77 4.56
N ASN A 82 10.48 2.68 4.24
CA ASN A 82 10.03 2.12 2.95
C ASN A 82 10.39 3.03 1.77
N ALA A 83 10.43 4.35 1.96
CA ALA A 83 10.90 5.30 0.94
C ALA A 83 12.38 5.08 0.60
N LEU A 84 13.24 4.96 1.63
CA LEU A 84 14.66 4.65 1.45
C LEU A 84 14.86 3.27 0.82
N ALA A 85 14.17 2.26 1.30
CA ALA A 85 14.26 0.91 0.76
C ALA A 85 13.80 0.84 -0.71
N ALA A 86 12.72 1.55 -1.08
CA ALA A 86 12.27 1.62 -2.47
C ALA A 86 13.29 2.31 -3.39
N ALA A 87 14.03 3.30 -2.87
CA ALA A 87 15.04 4.02 -3.64
C ALA A 87 16.37 3.27 -3.75
N PHE A 88 16.78 2.55 -2.72
CA PHE A 88 18.16 2.05 -2.61
C PHE A 88 18.30 0.55 -2.39
N GLU A 89 17.24 -0.16 -1.97
CA GLU A 89 17.31 -1.55 -1.52
C GLU A 89 16.38 -2.49 -2.31
N ASP A 90 15.63 -1.99 -3.31
CA ASP A 90 14.82 -2.86 -4.16
C ASP A 90 15.74 -3.68 -5.07
N PRO A 91 15.82 -5.03 -4.90
CA PRO A 91 16.80 -5.86 -5.60
C PRO A 91 16.58 -5.93 -7.11
N ARG A 92 15.46 -5.46 -7.62
CA ARG A 92 15.15 -5.43 -9.06
C ARG A 92 15.84 -4.28 -9.78
N PHE A 93 16.33 -3.27 -9.05
CA PHE A 93 16.86 -2.04 -9.61
C PHE A 93 18.19 -1.65 -8.93
N PRO A 94 19.09 -0.93 -9.63
CA PRO A 94 20.23 -0.33 -8.97
C PRO A 94 19.78 0.80 -8.03
N PRO A 95 20.59 1.17 -7.02
CA PRO A 95 20.30 2.33 -6.17
C PRO A 95 19.99 3.58 -7.00
N LEU A 96 19.02 4.37 -6.54
CA LEU A 96 18.58 5.60 -7.21
C LEU A 96 19.69 6.64 -7.21
N GLY A 97 19.96 7.25 -8.38
CA GLY A 97 20.90 8.36 -8.53
C GLY A 97 20.22 9.73 -8.40
N ALA A 98 20.99 10.74 -7.96
CA ALA A 98 20.48 12.09 -7.83
C ALA A 98 20.06 12.72 -9.18
N GLU A 99 20.73 12.31 -10.26
CA GLU A 99 20.46 12.79 -11.63
C GLU A 99 19.12 12.36 -12.19
N GLU A 100 18.59 11.21 -11.76
CA GLU A 100 17.29 10.72 -12.20
C GLU A 100 16.12 11.20 -11.32
N TRP A 101 16.42 11.75 -10.12
CA TRP A 101 15.41 12.11 -9.12
C TRP A 101 14.34 13.10 -9.62
N SER A 102 14.71 14.04 -10.43
CA SER A 102 13.77 15.03 -10.99
C SER A 102 12.69 14.41 -11.90
N GLN A 103 12.94 13.22 -12.44
CA GLN A 103 12.03 12.50 -13.33
C GLN A 103 11.24 11.39 -12.62
N VAL A 104 11.57 11.12 -11.35
CA VAL A 104 10.89 10.09 -10.55
C VAL A 104 9.68 10.70 -9.86
N ARG A 105 8.55 9.97 -9.91
CA ARG A 105 7.32 10.27 -9.17
C ARG A 105 7.18 9.30 -8.01
N VAL A 106 6.74 9.84 -6.89
CA VAL A 106 6.45 9.08 -5.68
C VAL A 106 4.96 8.76 -5.60
N GLU A 107 4.64 7.53 -5.28
CA GLU A 107 3.31 7.08 -4.87
C GLU A 107 3.41 6.47 -3.48
N VAL A 108 2.49 6.82 -2.61
CA VAL A 108 2.36 6.24 -1.26
C VAL A 108 1.04 5.51 -1.18
N SER A 109 1.09 4.26 -0.73
CA SER A 109 -0.08 3.45 -0.37
C SER A 109 -0.09 3.26 1.14
N LEU A 110 -1.19 3.59 1.78
CA LEU A 110 -1.41 3.40 3.21
C LEU A 110 -2.43 2.29 3.42
N LEU A 111 -2.07 1.28 4.20
CA LEU A 111 -2.93 0.16 4.54
C LEU A 111 -3.75 0.51 5.79
N SER A 112 -5.04 0.25 5.75
CA SER A 112 -5.87 0.32 6.96
C SER A 112 -5.48 -0.78 7.95
N SER A 113 -5.93 -0.65 9.19
CA SER A 113 -5.82 -1.73 10.17
C SER A 113 -6.53 -3.00 9.68
N LEU A 114 -5.98 -4.16 10.06
CA LEU A 114 -6.59 -5.44 9.77
C LEU A 114 -7.91 -5.60 10.52
N GLN A 115 -8.98 -5.91 9.81
CA GLN A 115 -10.30 -6.19 10.37
C GLN A 115 -10.62 -7.69 10.24
N PRO A 116 -10.89 -8.40 11.33
CA PRO A 116 -11.25 -9.81 11.26
C PRO A 116 -12.56 -9.99 10.50
N MET A 117 -12.62 -11.01 9.64
CA MET A 117 -13.83 -11.42 8.96
C MET A 117 -14.45 -12.62 9.70
N HIS A 118 -15.76 -12.58 9.92
CA HIS A 118 -16.51 -13.64 10.59
C HIS A 118 -17.30 -14.43 9.56
N PHE A 119 -17.07 -15.72 9.49
CA PHE A 119 -17.69 -16.63 8.53
C PHE A 119 -17.76 -18.05 9.10
N ASP A 120 -18.74 -18.83 8.66
CA ASP A 120 -18.96 -20.21 9.06
C ASP A 120 -18.51 -21.20 7.99
N SER A 121 -18.34 -20.73 6.74
CA SER A 121 -17.97 -21.55 5.59
C SER A 121 -17.18 -20.74 4.57
N GLU A 122 -16.52 -21.44 3.65
CA GLU A 122 -15.86 -20.78 2.51
C GLU A 122 -16.84 -19.96 1.66
N GLU A 123 -18.06 -20.48 1.49
CA GLU A 123 -19.09 -19.78 0.70
C GLU A 123 -19.52 -18.48 1.39
N SER A 124 -19.71 -18.51 2.70
CA SER A 124 -20.04 -17.31 3.49
C SER A 124 -18.90 -16.28 3.47
N LEU A 125 -17.63 -16.72 3.47
CA LEU A 125 -16.48 -15.84 3.28
C LEU A 125 -16.49 -15.21 1.88
N LEU A 126 -16.70 -16.02 0.83
CA LEU A 126 -16.71 -15.53 -0.57
C LEU A 126 -17.77 -14.46 -0.82
N GLN A 127 -18.94 -14.57 -0.16
CA GLN A 127 -20.02 -13.58 -0.28
C GLN A 127 -19.69 -12.24 0.38
N GLN A 128 -18.75 -12.21 1.32
CA GLN A 128 -18.35 -11.00 2.05
C GLN A 128 -17.19 -10.27 1.37
N ILE A 129 -16.39 -10.96 0.54
CA ILE A 129 -15.25 -10.39 -0.15
C ILE A 129 -15.73 -9.36 -1.18
N GLN A 130 -15.11 -8.19 -1.16
CA GLN A 130 -15.38 -7.10 -2.10
C GLN A 130 -14.26 -6.99 -3.12
N PRO A 131 -14.43 -7.50 -4.35
CA PRO A 131 -13.43 -7.37 -5.41
C PRO A 131 -13.02 -5.92 -5.64
N HIS A 132 -11.76 -5.71 -6.00
CA HIS A 132 -11.12 -4.41 -6.26
C HIS A 132 -11.00 -3.47 -5.05
N GLN A 133 -11.52 -3.84 -3.87
CA GLN A 133 -11.46 -3.05 -2.65
C GLN A 133 -10.64 -3.75 -1.57
N ASP A 134 -10.90 -5.04 -1.35
CA ASP A 134 -10.30 -5.78 -0.24
C ASP A 134 -8.87 -6.21 -0.54
N GLY A 135 -7.93 -5.86 0.34
CA GLY A 135 -6.77 -6.66 0.60
C GLY A 135 -7.11 -7.72 1.63
N LEU A 136 -6.59 -8.92 1.46
CA LEU A 136 -6.86 -10.03 2.38
C LEU A 136 -5.57 -10.59 2.96
N VAL A 137 -5.62 -10.90 4.25
CA VAL A 137 -4.64 -11.76 4.93
C VAL A 137 -5.36 -13.05 5.32
N LEU A 138 -4.80 -14.20 4.94
CA LEU A 138 -5.27 -15.51 5.35
C LEU A 138 -4.20 -16.17 6.22
N SER A 139 -4.60 -16.74 7.34
CA SER A 139 -3.72 -17.51 8.22
C SER A 139 -4.37 -18.81 8.69
N HIS A 140 -3.52 -19.83 8.87
CA HIS A 140 -3.87 -21.10 9.47
C HIS A 140 -2.64 -21.64 10.23
N GLY A 141 -2.64 -21.53 11.54
CA GLY A 141 -1.47 -21.81 12.36
C GLY A 141 -0.29 -20.92 11.99
N VAL A 142 0.83 -21.50 11.57
CA VAL A 142 2.04 -20.77 11.14
C VAL A 142 1.99 -20.34 9.68
N GLN A 143 1.07 -20.89 8.90
CA GLN A 143 0.92 -20.58 7.48
C GLN A 143 0.18 -19.27 7.31
N ARG A 144 0.73 -18.36 6.50
CA ARG A 144 0.14 -17.04 6.28
C ARG A 144 0.43 -16.54 4.86
N GLY A 145 -0.59 -15.96 4.25
CA GLY A 145 -0.47 -15.28 2.96
C GLY A 145 -1.26 -13.98 2.96
N THR A 146 -0.88 -13.07 2.09
CA THR A 146 -1.62 -11.83 1.87
C THR A 146 -1.59 -11.42 0.41
N PHE A 147 -2.70 -10.82 -0.04
CA PHE A 147 -2.82 -10.14 -1.32
C PHE A 147 -3.32 -8.72 -1.12
N LEU A 148 -2.66 -7.78 -1.78
CA LEU A 148 -3.11 -6.39 -1.91
C LEU A 148 -4.31 -6.29 -2.87
N PRO A 149 -5.15 -5.25 -2.77
CA PRO A 149 -6.28 -5.07 -3.69
C PRO A 149 -5.92 -5.06 -5.17
N GLN A 150 -4.71 -4.64 -5.53
CA GLN A 150 -4.26 -4.63 -6.92
C GLN A 150 -4.23 -6.01 -7.59
N VAL A 151 -4.14 -7.10 -6.80
CA VAL A 151 -4.16 -8.48 -7.32
C VAL A 151 -5.52 -8.81 -7.96
N TRP A 152 -6.58 -8.07 -7.64
CA TRP A 152 -7.88 -8.20 -8.31
C TRP A 152 -7.84 -7.90 -9.81
N GLU A 153 -6.86 -7.14 -10.29
CA GLU A 153 -6.67 -6.88 -11.73
C GLU A 153 -6.34 -8.17 -12.49
N GLU A 154 -5.59 -9.07 -11.85
CA GLU A 154 -5.19 -10.37 -12.40
C GLU A 154 -6.19 -11.49 -12.05
N LEU A 155 -6.80 -11.43 -10.86
CA LEU A 155 -7.68 -12.45 -10.31
C LEU A 155 -9.04 -11.82 -9.90
N PRO A 156 -9.90 -11.42 -10.86
CA PRO A 156 -11.11 -10.67 -10.58
C PRO A 156 -12.23 -11.48 -9.89
N GLN A 157 -12.11 -12.81 -9.88
CA GLN A 157 -13.11 -13.69 -9.29
C GLN A 157 -12.76 -14.03 -7.84
N PRO A 158 -13.63 -13.80 -6.84
CA PRO A 158 -13.35 -14.07 -5.43
C PRO A 158 -12.86 -15.49 -5.14
N ARG A 159 -13.41 -16.47 -5.82
CA ARG A 159 -13.02 -17.87 -5.65
C ARG A 159 -11.59 -18.13 -6.13
N GLU A 160 -11.20 -17.57 -7.27
CA GLU A 160 -9.85 -17.70 -7.81
C GLU A 160 -8.84 -16.95 -6.96
N PHE A 161 -9.19 -15.74 -6.54
CA PHE A 161 -8.39 -14.94 -5.62
C PHE A 161 -8.12 -15.69 -4.30
N LEU A 162 -9.15 -16.25 -3.68
CA LEU A 162 -9.03 -17.00 -2.43
C LEU A 162 -8.19 -18.28 -2.61
N ARG A 163 -8.36 -19.01 -3.70
CA ARG A 163 -7.54 -20.19 -4.04
C ARG A 163 -6.06 -19.85 -4.19
N ALA A 164 -5.76 -18.77 -4.91
CA ALA A 164 -4.40 -18.28 -5.08
C ALA A 164 -3.81 -17.76 -3.75
N LEU A 165 -4.62 -17.12 -2.90
CA LEU A 165 -4.20 -16.66 -1.58
C LEU A 165 -3.87 -17.84 -0.65
N LYS A 166 -4.67 -18.90 -0.67
CA LYS A 166 -4.36 -20.15 0.05
C LYS A 166 -3.01 -20.73 -0.40
N HIS A 167 -2.80 -20.82 -1.71
CA HIS A 167 -1.54 -21.31 -2.27
C HIS A 167 -0.35 -20.44 -1.83
N LYS A 168 -0.52 -19.12 -1.84
CA LYS A 168 0.50 -18.18 -1.36
C LYS A 168 0.79 -18.35 0.14
N ALA A 169 -0.19 -18.76 0.93
CA ALA A 169 -0.03 -19.08 2.35
C ALA A 169 0.66 -20.44 2.58
N GLY A 170 0.93 -21.22 1.52
CA GLY A 170 1.49 -22.57 1.62
C GLY A 170 0.42 -23.65 1.89
N LEU A 171 -0.84 -23.36 1.58
CA LEU A 171 -1.96 -24.28 1.71
C LEU A 171 -2.40 -24.80 0.33
N PRO A 172 -2.97 -26.03 0.23
CA PRO A 172 -3.65 -26.46 -0.98
C PRO A 172 -4.78 -25.51 -1.38
N ALA A 173 -5.00 -25.33 -2.67
CA ALA A 173 -6.00 -24.38 -3.19
C ALA A 173 -7.45 -24.71 -2.78
N ASP A 174 -7.73 -25.97 -2.51
CA ASP A 174 -9.03 -26.51 -2.05
C ASP A 174 -9.08 -26.73 -0.53
N PHE A 175 -8.01 -26.37 0.20
CA PHE A 175 -7.96 -26.51 1.65
C PHE A 175 -9.04 -25.67 2.34
N TRP A 176 -9.73 -26.26 3.29
CA TRP A 176 -10.64 -25.55 4.19
C TRP A 176 -10.56 -26.13 5.62
N SER A 177 -10.65 -25.26 6.61
CA SER A 177 -10.65 -25.62 8.02
C SER A 177 -11.42 -24.56 8.81
N ALA A 178 -12.09 -24.98 9.89
CA ALA A 178 -12.74 -24.06 10.83
C ALA A 178 -11.74 -23.13 11.57
N ASN A 179 -10.46 -23.46 11.53
CA ASN A 179 -9.39 -22.67 12.15
C ASN A 179 -8.69 -21.71 11.16
N ILE A 180 -9.23 -21.53 9.95
CA ILE A 180 -8.77 -20.49 9.05
C ILE A 180 -9.24 -19.15 9.60
N GLU A 181 -8.31 -18.20 9.69
CA GLU A 181 -8.58 -16.80 10.00
C GLU A 181 -8.34 -15.96 8.75
N VAL A 182 -9.29 -15.07 8.47
CA VAL A 182 -9.15 -14.10 7.37
C VAL A 182 -9.38 -12.70 7.91
N TYR A 183 -8.49 -11.80 7.51
CA TYR A 183 -8.57 -10.38 7.82
C TYR A 183 -8.65 -9.59 6.53
N ARG A 184 -9.48 -8.58 6.54
CA ARG A 184 -9.63 -7.60 5.47
C ARG A 184 -8.88 -6.34 5.81
N TYR A 185 -8.33 -5.66 4.79
CA TYR A 185 -7.82 -4.30 4.88
C TYR A 185 -8.08 -3.55 3.58
N MET A 186 -8.07 -2.24 3.67
CA MET A 186 -8.19 -1.35 2.52
C MET A 186 -6.86 -0.65 2.26
N VAL A 187 -6.68 -0.13 1.06
CA VAL A 187 -5.50 0.62 0.68
C VAL A 187 -5.92 1.97 0.12
N GLU A 188 -5.45 3.04 0.74
CA GLU A 188 -5.53 4.39 0.18
C GLU A 188 -4.24 4.71 -0.54
N LYS A 189 -4.35 5.32 -1.72
CA LYS A 189 -3.20 5.63 -2.58
C LYS A 189 -3.19 7.11 -2.94
N TRP A 190 -2.02 7.70 -2.83
CA TRP A 190 -1.74 9.04 -3.31
C TRP A 190 -0.50 9.03 -4.18
N ARG A 191 -0.56 9.77 -5.27
CA ARG A 191 0.53 9.87 -6.26
C ARG A 191 0.80 11.33 -6.56
N GLU A 192 2.06 11.64 -6.76
CA GLU A 192 2.46 12.94 -7.28
C GLU A 192 1.94 13.14 -8.70
N GLU A 193 1.48 14.36 -8.98
CA GLU A 193 1.12 14.75 -10.34
C GLU A 193 2.34 14.64 -11.28
N PRO A 194 2.14 14.39 -12.59
CA PRO A 194 3.21 14.45 -13.55
C PRO A 194 3.90 15.80 -13.45
N THR A 195 5.22 15.80 -13.34
CA THR A 195 5.98 17.05 -13.42
C THR A 195 5.68 17.66 -14.77
N ALA A 196 4.95 18.79 -14.79
CA ALA A 196 4.73 19.51 -16.03
C ALA A 196 6.11 19.80 -16.63
N GLU A 197 6.35 19.35 -17.86
CA GLU A 197 7.52 19.76 -18.63
C GLU A 197 7.58 21.29 -18.56
N ARG A 198 8.55 21.83 -17.83
CA ARG A 198 8.88 23.23 -17.97
C ARG A 198 9.30 23.38 -19.43
N LYS A 199 8.36 23.87 -20.26
CA LYS A 199 8.71 24.37 -21.59
C LYS A 199 9.86 25.34 -21.36
N SER A 200 11.04 24.91 -21.74
CA SER A 200 12.19 25.81 -21.96
C SER A 200 11.74 26.78 -23.03
N GLY A 201 11.24 27.94 -22.57
CA GLY A 201 11.02 29.11 -23.45
C GLY A 201 12.38 29.51 -24.00
N GLY A 202 12.44 29.52 -25.33
CA GLY A 202 13.56 29.97 -26.09
C GLY A 202 13.85 31.46 -25.91
#